data_b8ffea5ba4c05b544d0e5c9c86ee1632
#
_entry.id   b8ffea5ba4c05b544d0e5c9c86ee1632
#
_cell.length_a   1.000
_cell.length_b   1.000
_cell.length_c   1.000
_cell.angle_alpha   90.00
_cell.angle_beta   90.00
_cell.angle_gamma   90.00
#
_symmetry.space_group_name_H-M   'P 1'
#
loop_
_entity.id
_entity.type
_entity.pdbx_description
1 polymer ?
#
loop_
_entity_poly.entity_id
_entity_poly.type
_entity_poly.pdbx_seq_one_letter_code
_entity_poly.pdbx_strand_id
1 'polypeptide(L)'
;MRLSPVRSLVVVLLAGAPVAAPVAAHAQGGVNSWPIAQQEAAVKTPLAVDRLAQLERAFTALAALAKRDPSFCTWLANTGDATSIAQEVATLNVHKGVRAALAGASMAPRDFVEVSLALAMAGMAHEARESGMRPPPPQPPPANVAFYAANQQRVDRVLALDPC
;
A
#
# COMPACT_ATOMS: atom_id res chain seq x y z
N MET A 1 -5.70 17.79 -22.67
CA MET A 1 -5.84 16.57 -21.88
C MET A 1 -5.11 16.81 -20.55
N ARG A 2 -5.82 16.95 -19.45
CA ARG A 2 -5.24 17.16 -18.11
C ARG A 2 -5.10 15.79 -17.46
N LEU A 3 -3.88 15.32 -17.29
CA LEU A 3 -3.58 14.15 -16.49
C LEU A 3 -3.72 14.55 -15.02
N SER A 4 -4.77 14.08 -14.37
CA SER A 4 -4.93 14.22 -12.93
C SER A 4 -3.89 13.35 -12.21
N PRO A 5 -3.17 13.88 -11.21
CA PRO A 5 -2.27 13.08 -10.40
C PRO A 5 -3.11 12.20 -9.49
N VAL A 6 -3.14 10.92 -9.77
CA VAL A 6 -3.70 9.90 -8.88
C VAL A 6 -2.79 9.83 -7.65
N ARG A 7 -3.24 10.43 -6.54
CA ARG A 7 -2.58 10.33 -5.25
C ARG A 7 -3.08 9.06 -4.56
N SER A 8 -2.20 8.12 -4.41
CA SER A 8 -2.49 6.77 -3.95
C SER A 8 -2.52 6.66 -2.43
N LEU A 9 -3.59 6.06 -1.95
CA LEU A 9 -3.69 5.40 -0.64
C LEU A 9 -2.54 4.39 -0.51
N VAL A 10 -1.55 4.62 0.35
CA VAL A 10 -0.40 3.72 0.66
C VAL A 10 0.00 2.76 -0.49
N VAL A 11 -0.32 3.10 -1.69
CA VAL A 11 0.09 2.33 -2.85
C VAL A 11 1.36 2.97 -3.35
N VAL A 12 2.48 2.62 -2.73
CA VAL A 12 3.76 2.68 -3.41
C VAL A 12 3.68 1.59 -4.47
N LEU A 13 3.01 1.91 -5.56
CA LEU A 13 2.96 1.03 -6.71
C LEU A 13 4.33 1.01 -7.37
N LEU A 14 4.99 -0.09 -7.16
CA LEU A 14 6.09 -0.57 -7.96
C LEU A 14 5.55 -0.96 -9.34
N ALA A 15 5.37 0.02 -10.20
CA ALA A 15 5.17 -0.27 -11.61
C ALA A 15 6.52 -0.59 -12.22
N GLY A 16 6.88 -1.86 -12.23
CA GLY A 16 7.95 -2.39 -13.05
C GLY A 16 7.57 -2.34 -14.51
N ALA A 17 7.83 -1.23 -15.19
CA ALA A 17 7.91 -1.17 -16.64
C ALA A 17 9.08 -0.28 -17.03
N PRO A 18 9.99 -0.70 -17.92
CA PRO A 18 11.06 0.13 -18.41
C PRO A 18 10.51 1.11 -19.44
N VAL A 19 9.94 2.21 -18.97
CA VAL A 19 9.67 3.37 -19.81
C VAL A 19 10.31 4.57 -19.15
N ALA A 20 11.42 5.01 -19.74
CA ALA A 20 12.07 6.25 -19.39
C ALA A 20 11.11 7.43 -19.64
N ALA A 21 10.42 7.83 -18.58
CA ALA A 21 9.78 9.13 -18.48
C ALA A 21 10.13 9.70 -17.10
N PRO A 22 10.43 11.00 -16.98
CA PRO A 22 10.67 11.61 -15.70
C PRO A 22 9.33 11.64 -14.94
N VAL A 23 9.02 10.57 -14.22
CA VAL A 23 7.87 10.53 -13.33
C VAL A 23 8.21 11.36 -12.12
N ALA A 24 7.67 12.52 -12.20
CA ALA A 24 7.51 13.56 -11.23
C ALA A 24 7.81 13.20 -9.78
N ALA A 25 8.65 14.01 -9.20
CA ALA A 25 9.04 14.13 -7.81
C ALA A 25 7.87 14.42 -6.83
N HIS A 26 6.67 13.96 -7.09
CA HIS A 26 5.48 14.26 -6.28
C HIS A 26 4.93 13.06 -5.48
N ALA A 27 5.50 11.87 -5.66
CA ALA A 27 5.10 10.67 -4.91
C ALA A 27 5.96 10.40 -3.66
N GLN A 28 6.81 11.33 -3.26
CA GLN A 28 7.77 11.12 -2.18
C GLN A 28 7.27 11.56 -0.80
N GLY A 29 6.06 12.12 -0.69
CA GLY A 29 5.54 12.61 0.59
C GLY A 29 5.08 11.51 1.54
N GLY A 30 4.53 10.41 1.07
CA GLY A 30 3.84 9.41 1.86
C GLY A 30 4.65 8.80 3.01
N VAL A 31 5.01 7.53 2.88
CA VAL A 31 5.69 6.77 3.96
C VAL A 31 7.03 7.35 4.37
N ASN A 32 7.74 8.03 3.47
CA ASN A 32 9.04 8.64 3.76
C ASN A 32 8.97 9.79 4.77
N SER A 33 7.79 10.37 5.00
CA SER A 33 7.57 11.40 6.03
C SER A 33 7.28 10.84 7.42
N TRP A 34 7.08 9.52 7.54
CA TRP A 34 6.80 8.90 8.83
C TRP A 34 8.06 8.77 9.69
N PRO A 35 7.93 8.84 11.03
CA PRO A 35 9.06 8.56 11.93
C PRO A 35 9.66 7.19 11.63
N ILE A 36 10.98 7.12 11.51
CA ILE A 36 11.72 5.87 11.17
C ILE A 36 11.32 4.72 12.08
N ALA A 37 11.15 4.96 13.38
CA ALA A 37 10.72 3.93 14.32
C ALA A 37 9.33 3.33 13.98
N GLN A 38 8.41 4.12 13.42
CA GLN A 38 7.11 3.62 12.97
C GLN A 38 7.24 2.80 11.68
N GLN A 39 8.09 3.25 10.76
CA GLN A 39 8.37 2.49 9.54
C GLN A 39 9.02 1.15 9.90
N GLU A 40 10.03 1.13 10.79
CA GLU A 40 10.69 -0.08 11.25
C GLU A 40 9.72 -1.06 11.94
N ALA A 41 8.79 -0.55 12.74
CA ALA A 41 7.78 -1.38 13.39
C ALA A 41 6.84 -2.02 12.36
N ALA A 42 6.31 -1.22 11.43
CA ALA A 42 5.39 -1.70 10.40
C ALA A 42 6.04 -2.69 9.44
N VAL A 43 7.28 -2.44 9.01
CA VAL A 43 8.03 -3.34 8.12
C VAL A 43 8.29 -4.71 8.75
N LYS A 44 8.35 -4.79 10.09
CA LYS A 44 8.49 -6.05 10.83
C LYS A 44 7.17 -6.81 10.99
N THR A 45 6.03 -6.23 10.60
CA THR A 45 4.74 -6.93 10.65
C THR A 45 4.82 -8.24 9.86
N PRO A 46 4.56 -9.39 10.48
CA PRO A 46 4.70 -10.67 9.80
C PRO A 46 3.70 -10.80 8.65
N LEU A 47 4.20 -11.17 7.48
CA LEU A 47 3.37 -11.50 6.33
C LEU A 47 2.99 -12.98 6.39
N ALA A 48 1.71 -13.26 6.17
CA ALA A 48 1.15 -14.61 6.17
C ALA A 48 0.02 -14.72 5.13
N VAL A 49 -0.28 -15.93 4.71
CA VAL A 49 -1.30 -16.21 3.67
C VAL A 49 -2.67 -15.66 4.08
N ASP A 50 -3.04 -15.77 5.36
CA ASP A 50 -4.32 -15.25 5.86
C ASP A 50 -4.37 -13.72 5.81
N ARG A 51 -3.27 -13.05 6.14
CA ARG A 51 -3.15 -11.59 6.05
C ARG A 51 -3.23 -11.11 4.59
N LEU A 52 -2.59 -11.82 3.68
CA LEU A 52 -2.69 -11.53 2.24
C LEU A 52 -4.13 -11.74 1.75
N ALA A 53 -4.82 -12.79 2.21
CA ALA A 53 -6.22 -13.02 1.86
C ALA A 53 -7.16 -11.94 2.43
N GLN A 54 -6.90 -11.42 3.62
CA GLN A 54 -7.63 -10.28 4.18
C GLN A 54 -7.39 -9.02 3.35
N LEU A 55 -6.15 -8.73 2.99
CA LEU A 55 -5.78 -7.60 2.16
C LEU A 55 -6.45 -7.66 0.78
N GLU A 56 -6.45 -8.81 0.14
CA GLU A 56 -7.12 -9.07 -1.14
C GLU A 56 -8.63 -8.78 -1.07
N ARG A 57 -9.32 -9.23 0.00
CA ARG A 57 -10.72 -8.89 0.22
C ARG A 57 -10.94 -7.39 0.46
N ALA A 58 -10.03 -6.75 1.20
CA ALA A 58 -10.09 -5.33 1.46
C ALA A 58 -9.98 -4.52 0.15
N PHE A 59 -8.98 -4.79 -0.69
CA PHE A 59 -8.83 -4.12 -1.98
C PHE A 59 -10.01 -4.37 -2.91
N THR A 60 -10.52 -5.61 -2.96
CA THR A 60 -11.72 -5.94 -3.74
C THR A 60 -12.93 -5.12 -3.28
N ALA A 61 -13.12 -4.98 -1.96
CA ALA A 61 -14.23 -4.21 -1.41
C ALA A 61 -14.06 -2.69 -1.65
N LEU A 62 -12.83 -2.18 -1.59
CA LEU A 62 -12.52 -0.77 -1.89
C LEU A 62 -12.72 -0.47 -3.39
N ALA A 63 -12.29 -1.36 -4.28
CA ALA A 63 -12.56 -1.23 -5.72
C ALA A 63 -14.08 -1.27 -6.04
N ALA A 64 -14.84 -2.10 -5.32
CA ALA A 64 -16.28 -2.11 -5.43
C ALA A 64 -16.93 -0.84 -4.85
N LEU A 65 -16.35 -0.24 -3.80
CA LEU A 65 -16.76 1.04 -3.25
C LEU A 65 -16.57 2.15 -4.28
N ALA A 66 -15.40 2.24 -4.91
CA ALA A 66 -15.09 3.25 -5.93
C ALA A 66 -16.08 3.23 -7.10
N LYS A 67 -16.51 2.03 -7.52
CA LYS A 67 -17.51 1.88 -8.58
C LYS A 67 -18.90 2.35 -8.18
N ARG A 68 -19.27 2.25 -6.90
CA ARG A 68 -20.60 2.62 -6.39
C ARG A 68 -20.67 4.04 -5.89
N ASP A 69 -19.57 4.60 -5.46
CA ASP A 69 -19.46 5.93 -4.87
C ASP A 69 -18.33 6.72 -5.55
N PRO A 70 -18.65 7.47 -6.61
CA PRO A 70 -17.65 8.30 -7.29
C PRO A 70 -16.99 9.36 -6.39
N SER A 71 -17.65 9.74 -5.28
CA SER A 71 -17.07 10.69 -4.32
C SER A 71 -15.92 10.10 -3.53
N PHE A 72 -15.83 8.77 -3.44
CA PHE A 72 -14.76 8.07 -2.76
C PHE A 72 -13.39 8.39 -3.39
N CYS A 73 -13.26 8.32 -4.71
CA CYS A 73 -12.00 8.64 -5.38
C CYS A 73 -11.63 10.13 -5.25
N THR A 74 -12.62 11.02 -5.26
CA THR A 74 -12.39 12.45 -4.99
C THR A 74 -11.93 12.66 -3.54
N TRP A 75 -12.58 11.99 -2.58
CA TRP A 75 -12.17 12.02 -1.18
C TRP A 75 -10.74 11.50 -1.04
N LEU A 76 -10.43 10.36 -1.63
CA LEU A 76 -9.09 9.76 -1.58
C LEU A 76 -8.02 10.70 -2.16
N ALA A 77 -8.30 11.34 -3.30
CA ALA A 77 -7.38 12.30 -3.92
C ALA A 77 -7.17 13.57 -3.06
N ASN A 78 -8.12 13.90 -2.19
CA ASN A 78 -8.05 15.07 -1.30
C ASN A 78 -7.55 14.72 0.11
N THR A 79 -7.35 13.45 0.45
CA THR A 79 -6.63 13.09 1.68
C THR A 79 -5.18 13.52 1.52
N GLY A 80 -4.69 14.34 2.45
CA GLY A 80 -3.29 14.75 2.47
C GLY A 80 -2.38 13.55 2.80
N ASP A 81 -1.07 13.72 2.57
CA ASP A 81 -0.09 12.73 2.97
C ASP A 81 -0.08 12.61 4.50
N ALA A 82 -0.35 11.41 4.99
CA ALA A 82 -0.24 11.12 6.41
C ALA A 82 1.24 11.16 6.84
N THR A 83 1.51 11.76 7.99
CA THR A 83 2.85 11.84 8.57
C THR A 83 3.12 10.77 9.63
N SER A 84 2.16 9.87 9.84
CA SER A 84 2.26 8.75 10.78
C SER A 84 1.22 7.67 10.49
N ILE A 85 1.46 6.45 11.00
CA ILE A 85 0.47 5.36 10.98
C ILE A 85 -0.84 5.78 11.66
N ALA A 86 -0.75 6.49 12.78
CA ALA A 86 -1.94 6.93 13.53
C ALA A 86 -2.80 7.89 12.69
N GLN A 87 -2.18 8.80 11.96
CA GLN A 87 -2.87 9.73 11.08
C GLN A 87 -3.51 8.99 9.89
N GLU A 88 -2.78 8.06 9.27
CA GLU A 88 -3.32 7.22 8.19
C GLU A 88 -4.54 6.43 8.66
N VAL A 89 -4.44 5.77 9.82
CA VAL A 89 -5.54 5.03 10.45
C VAL A 89 -6.73 5.96 10.74
N ALA A 90 -6.48 7.17 11.23
CA ALA A 90 -7.53 8.16 11.47
C ALA A 90 -8.22 8.54 10.16
N THR A 91 -7.47 8.78 9.10
CA THR A 91 -7.99 9.08 7.76
C THR A 91 -8.88 7.95 7.25
N LEU A 92 -8.44 6.69 7.32
CA LEU A 92 -9.24 5.54 6.92
C LEU A 92 -10.55 5.42 7.73
N ASN A 93 -10.52 5.82 9.01
CA ASN A 93 -11.69 5.78 9.89
C ASN A 93 -12.70 6.91 9.64
N VAL A 94 -12.35 7.96 8.94
CA VAL A 94 -13.32 9.04 8.60
C VAL A 94 -14.34 8.55 7.59
N HIS A 95 -13.92 7.80 6.57
CA HIS A 95 -14.80 7.40 5.49
C HIS A 95 -15.60 6.13 5.85
N LYS A 96 -16.92 6.27 5.98
CA LYS A 96 -17.82 5.16 6.36
C LYS A 96 -17.69 3.94 5.45
N GLY A 97 -17.59 4.16 4.13
CA GLY A 97 -17.45 3.08 3.15
C GLY A 97 -16.13 2.32 3.30
N VAL A 98 -15.03 3.01 3.60
CA VAL A 98 -13.72 2.39 3.86
C VAL A 98 -13.79 1.52 5.12
N ARG A 99 -14.35 2.05 6.22
CA ARG A 99 -14.54 1.25 7.44
C ARG A 99 -15.34 -0.02 7.17
N ALA A 100 -16.43 0.09 6.43
CA ALA A 100 -17.27 -1.06 6.10
C ALA A 100 -16.52 -2.09 5.22
N ALA A 101 -15.74 -1.63 4.25
CA ALA A 101 -14.92 -2.48 3.39
C ALA A 101 -13.88 -3.27 4.20
N LEU A 102 -13.13 -2.58 5.08
CA LEU A 102 -12.12 -3.20 5.93
C LEU A 102 -12.74 -4.18 6.95
N ALA A 103 -13.85 -3.79 7.59
CA ALA A 103 -14.59 -4.66 8.50
C ALA A 103 -15.09 -5.93 7.79
N GLY A 104 -15.64 -5.80 6.57
CA GLY A 104 -16.07 -6.94 5.75
C GLY A 104 -14.92 -7.86 5.34
N ALA A 105 -13.69 -7.34 5.25
CA ALA A 105 -12.49 -8.11 5.02
C ALA A 105 -11.92 -8.75 6.30
N SER A 106 -12.52 -8.49 7.47
CA SER A 106 -11.99 -8.86 8.79
C SER A 106 -10.60 -8.27 9.04
N MET A 107 -10.38 -7.03 8.62
CA MET A 107 -9.10 -6.34 8.71
C MET A 107 -9.27 -5.00 9.43
N ALA A 108 -8.55 -4.82 10.53
CA ALA A 108 -8.53 -3.52 11.20
C ALA A 108 -7.81 -2.48 10.34
N PRO A 109 -8.18 -1.18 10.40
CA PRO A 109 -7.51 -0.13 9.62
C PRO A 109 -5.99 -0.09 9.86
N ARG A 110 -5.56 -0.32 11.09
CA ARG A 110 -4.13 -0.39 11.43
C ARG A 110 -3.43 -1.57 10.77
N ASP A 111 -4.04 -2.76 10.84
CA ASP A 111 -3.51 -3.96 10.18
C ASP A 111 -3.40 -3.74 8.66
N PHE A 112 -4.40 -3.09 8.06
CA PHE A 112 -4.38 -2.74 6.64
C PHE A 112 -3.15 -1.90 6.29
N VAL A 113 -2.88 -0.84 7.05
CA VAL A 113 -1.72 0.04 6.83
C VAL A 113 -0.41 -0.72 7.03
N GLU A 114 -0.26 -1.44 8.14
CA GLU A 114 0.99 -2.12 8.50
C GLU A 114 1.30 -3.29 7.54
N VAL A 115 0.30 -4.10 7.17
CA VAL A 115 0.48 -5.21 6.23
C VAL A 115 0.78 -4.70 4.82
N SER A 116 0.09 -3.64 4.37
CA SER A 116 0.37 -3.02 3.07
C SER A 116 1.79 -2.49 2.99
N LEU A 117 2.26 -1.81 4.04
CA LEU A 117 3.64 -1.30 4.09
C LEU A 117 4.66 -2.44 4.14
N ALA A 118 4.43 -3.44 5.00
CA ALA A 118 5.33 -4.60 5.07
C ALA A 118 5.45 -5.32 3.72
N LEU A 119 4.34 -5.44 3.00
CA LEU A 119 4.30 -6.07 1.69
C LEU A 119 5.04 -5.24 0.64
N ALA A 120 4.81 -3.92 0.61
CA ALA A 120 5.49 -3.01 -0.30
C ALA A 120 7.02 -3.01 -0.08
N MET A 121 7.46 -2.94 1.17
CA MET A 121 8.88 -2.97 1.50
C MET A 121 9.53 -4.33 1.20
N ALA A 122 8.80 -5.43 1.38
CA ALA A 122 9.26 -6.75 1.00
C ALA A 122 9.44 -6.88 -0.52
N GLY A 123 8.52 -6.30 -1.31
CA GLY A 123 8.62 -6.22 -2.76
C GLY A 123 9.84 -5.41 -3.21
N MET A 124 10.01 -4.19 -2.69
CA MET A 124 11.19 -3.36 -3.00
C MET A 124 12.51 -4.06 -2.66
N ALA A 125 12.55 -4.77 -1.52
CA ALA A 125 13.74 -5.50 -1.13
C ALA A 125 14.01 -6.72 -2.02
N HIS A 126 12.96 -7.40 -2.50
CA HIS A 126 13.06 -8.48 -3.47
C HIS A 126 13.63 -7.98 -4.79
N GLU A 127 13.02 -6.96 -5.38
CA GLU A 127 13.44 -6.37 -6.65
C GLU A 127 14.86 -5.80 -6.60
N ALA A 128 15.22 -5.13 -5.51
CA ALA A 128 16.58 -4.63 -5.32
C ALA A 128 17.61 -5.78 -5.35
N ARG A 129 17.30 -6.91 -4.70
CA ARG A 129 18.18 -8.09 -4.72
C ARG A 129 18.31 -8.71 -6.11
N GLU A 130 17.20 -8.87 -6.82
CA GLU A 130 17.18 -9.38 -8.19
C GLU A 130 18.00 -8.49 -9.14
N SER A 131 17.97 -7.17 -8.89
CA SER A 131 18.76 -6.18 -9.66
C SER A 131 20.20 -6.00 -9.17
N GLY A 132 20.64 -6.76 -8.15
CA GLY A 132 21.97 -6.62 -7.55
C GLY A 132 22.17 -5.31 -6.76
N MET A 133 21.07 -4.62 -6.43
CA MET A 133 21.10 -3.38 -5.65
C MET A 133 20.90 -3.65 -4.16
N ARG A 134 21.35 -2.70 -3.33
CA ARG A 134 21.07 -2.75 -1.90
C ARG A 134 19.64 -2.23 -1.63
N PRO A 135 18.80 -3.00 -0.92
CA PRO A 135 17.47 -2.52 -0.54
C PRO A 135 17.54 -1.25 0.32
N PRO A 136 16.61 -0.30 0.12
CA PRO A 136 16.53 0.89 0.96
C PRO A 136 16.13 0.53 2.40
N PRO A 137 16.55 1.33 3.40
CA PRO A 137 16.05 1.20 4.76
C PRO A 137 14.63 1.77 4.89
N PRO A 138 13.84 1.30 5.88
CA PRO A 138 14.12 0.16 6.77
C PRO A 138 14.00 -1.18 6.04
N GLN A 139 14.91 -2.10 6.36
CA GLN A 139 14.90 -3.40 5.69
C GLN A 139 13.86 -4.36 6.30
N PRO A 140 13.03 -5.00 5.46
CA PRO A 140 12.09 -6.01 5.93
C PRO A 140 12.81 -7.27 6.40
N PRO A 141 12.20 -8.04 7.32
CA PRO A 141 12.69 -9.35 7.69
C PRO A 141 12.86 -10.26 6.46
N PRO A 142 13.90 -11.10 6.42
CA PRO A 142 14.10 -12.06 5.30
C PRO A 142 12.86 -12.94 5.04
N ALA A 143 12.12 -13.30 6.08
CA ALA A 143 10.89 -14.07 5.96
C ALA A 143 9.81 -13.33 5.15
N ASN A 144 9.67 -12.00 5.33
CA ASN A 144 8.72 -11.20 4.56
C ASN A 144 9.13 -11.12 3.09
N VAL A 145 10.43 -11.01 2.80
CA VAL A 145 10.93 -11.01 1.41
C VAL A 145 10.70 -12.36 0.74
N ALA A 146 10.96 -13.46 1.44
CA ALA A 146 10.68 -14.81 0.95
C ALA A 146 9.17 -15.03 0.74
N PHE A 147 8.33 -14.53 1.65
CA PHE A 147 6.88 -14.56 1.50
C PHE A 147 6.41 -13.81 0.25
N TYR A 148 6.92 -12.59 0.04
CA TYR A 148 6.61 -11.81 -1.17
C TYR A 148 6.98 -12.58 -2.44
N ALA A 149 8.22 -13.07 -2.53
CA ALA A 149 8.71 -13.83 -3.68
C ALA A 149 7.82 -15.06 -3.99
N ALA A 150 7.42 -15.80 -2.95
CA ALA A 150 6.57 -16.98 -3.09
C ALA A 150 5.11 -16.65 -3.49
N ASN A 151 4.67 -15.40 -3.30
CA ASN A 151 3.29 -14.96 -3.55
C ASN A 151 3.20 -13.82 -4.58
N GLN A 152 4.29 -13.50 -5.29
CA GLN A 152 4.40 -12.32 -6.14
C GLN A 152 3.21 -12.18 -7.10
N GLN A 153 2.88 -13.19 -7.87
CA GLN A 153 1.75 -13.14 -8.81
C GLN A 153 0.40 -12.83 -8.14
N ARG A 154 0.22 -13.28 -6.89
CA ARG A 154 -0.99 -12.99 -6.13
C ARG A 154 -1.00 -11.55 -5.66
N VAL A 155 0.15 -11.07 -5.18
CA VAL A 155 0.35 -9.67 -4.78
C VAL A 155 0.11 -8.73 -5.95
N ASP A 156 0.67 -9.03 -7.12
CA ASP A 156 0.50 -8.22 -8.33
C ASP A 156 -0.99 -8.11 -8.73
N ARG A 157 -1.75 -9.21 -8.61
CA ARG A 157 -3.21 -9.17 -8.84
C ARG A 157 -3.95 -8.29 -7.83
N VAL A 158 -3.53 -8.31 -6.55
CA VAL A 158 -4.14 -7.47 -5.51
C VAL A 158 -3.87 -5.99 -5.79
N LEU A 159 -2.62 -5.67 -6.14
CA LEU A 159 -2.22 -4.30 -6.44
C LEU A 159 -2.86 -3.77 -7.74
N ALA A 160 -3.15 -4.65 -8.69
CA ALA A 160 -3.89 -4.29 -9.90
C ALA A 160 -5.39 -3.97 -9.65
N LEU A 161 -5.89 -4.20 -8.44
CA LEU A 161 -7.24 -3.81 -8.03
C LEU A 161 -7.36 -2.33 -7.65
N ASP A 162 -6.42 -1.49 -8.08
CA ASP A 162 -6.42 -0.04 -7.77
C ASP A 162 -7.86 0.50 -7.75
N PRO A 163 -8.35 0.98 -6.60
CA PRO A 163 -9.73 1.41 -6.47
C PRO A 163 -10.03 2.70 -7.26
N CYS A 164 -9.02 3.49 -7.58
CA CYS A 164 -9.13 4.81 -8.21
C CYS A 164 -8.12 5.05 -9.31
#